data_ce0c610107ca96cda8120115c0afd2d4
#
_entry.id   ce0c610107ca96cda8120115c0afd2d4
#
_cell.length_a   1.000
_cell.length_b   1.000
_cell.length_c   1.000
_cell.angle_alpha   90.00
_cell.angle_beta   90.00
_cell.angle_gamma   90.00
#
_symmetry.space_group_name_H-M   'P 1'
#
loop_
_entity.id
_entity.type
_entity.pdbx_description
1 polymer ?
#
loop_
_entity_poly.entity_id
_entity_poly.type
_entity_poly.pdbx_seq_one_letter_code
_entity_poly.pdbx_strand_id
1 'polypeptide(L)'
;RGLGDVYKRQAYEEIDLFCHQIGIQWFVSVWDKDSIDFMGKFDGANAYDGTMKIPSALITDLDLCQYARKNCEKLIISTGMSDENEIRACISACNPDVIMHTNSTYPCPVAELNLNYINWLKNWYPSKYIGYSGHEYGLVTTFATIPMGVTWIERHITLDRNMWGSDHSASIEPSGLFKLVKGIRDIESALSLPMEPRKVFGGELEKQKSLRKI
;
A
#
# COMPACT_ATOMS: atom_id res chain seq x y z
N ARG A 1 -9.24 -25.99 -19.66
CA ARG A 1 -8.82 -25.96 -18.22
C ARG A 1 -7.60 -26.84 -17.91
N GLY A 2 -6.73 -27.29 -18.63
CA GLY A 2 -5.71 -28.26 -18.21
C GLY A 2 -4.30 -27.70 -18.11
N LEU A 3 -3.71 -27.18 -19.20
CA LEU A 3 -2.31 -26.79 -19.21
C LEU A 3 -2.06 -25.35 -18.70
N GLY A 4 -2.94 -24.42 -19.03
CA GLY A 4 -2.79 -23.02 -18.61
C GLY A 4 -2.86 -22.82 -17.08
N ASP A 5 -3.73 -23.57 -16.40
CA ASP A 5 -3.88 -23.47 -14.95
C ASP A 5 -2.71 -24.09 -14.19
N VAL A 6 -2.10 -25.16 -14.72
CA VAL A 6 -0.89 -25.79 -14.15
C VAL A 6 0.30 -24.85 -14.24
N TYR A 7 0.55 -24.23 -15.40
CA TYR A 7 1.65 -23.27 -15.55
C TYR A 7 1.49 -22.04 -14.67
N LYS A 8 0.26 -21.54 -14.53
CA LYS A 8 0.00 -20.42 -13.62
C LYS A 8 0.29 -20.81 -12.17
N ARG A 9 -0.15 -21.97 -11.71
CA ARG A 9 0.10 -22.45 -10.36
C ARG A 9 1.60 -22.58 -10.08
N GLN A 10 2.37 -23.17 -10.99
CA GLN A 10 3.83 -23.31 -10.85
C GLN A 10 4.51 -21.94 -10.71
N ALA A 11 4.10 -20.94 -11.49
CA ALA A 11 4.65 -19.58 -11.38
C ALA A 11 4.39 -18.95 -9.99
N TYR A 12 3.21 -19.15 -9.43
CA TYR A 12 2.90 -18.66 -8.07
C TYR A 12 3.66 -19.43 -7.00
N GLU A 13 3.86 -20.75 -7.17
CA GLU A 13 4.69 -21.57 -6.27
C GLU A 13 6.15 -21.12 -6.30
N GLU A 14 6.70 -20.77 -7.47
CA GLU A 14 8.04 -20.21 -7.60
C GLU A 14 8.17 -18.83 -6.94
N ILE A 15 7.18 -17.95 -7.11
CA ILE A 15 7.13 -16.64 -6.44
C ILE A 15 7.10 -16.83 -4.92
N ASP A 16 6.23 -17.71 -4.43
CA ASP A 16 6.07 -17.95 -3.00
C ASP A 16 7.35 -18.49 -2.37
N LEU A 17 7.98 -19.48 -3.03
CA LEU A 17 9.26 -20.04 -2.59
C LEU A 17 10.34 -18.97 -2.55
N PHE A 18 10.44 -18.14 -3.59
CA PHE A 18 11.44 -17.07 -3.65
C PHE A 18 11.19 -16.03 -2.55
N CYS A 19 9.94 -15.59 -2.38
CA CYS A 19 9.57 -14.65 -1.33
C CYS A 19 9.88 -15.21 0.07
N HIS A 20 9.61 -16.50 0.29
CA HIS A 20 9.97 -17.19 1.53
C HIS A 20 11.49 -17.18 1.78
N GLN A 21 12.29 -17.49 0.75
CA GLN A 21 13.75 -17.52 0.84
C GLN A 21 14.37 -16.16 1.21
N ILE A 22 13.80 -15.08 0.72
CA ILE A 22 14.28 -13.71 1.00
C ILE A 22 13.58 -13.04 2.18
N GLY A 23 12.62 -13.72 2.81
CA GLY A 23 11.91 -13.21 4.00
C GLY A 23 10.94 -12.07 3.72
N ILE A 24 10.31 -12.05 2.53
CA ILE A 24 9.27 -11.07 2.18
C ILE A 24 7.93 -11.76 1.99
N GLN A 25 6.86 -11.16 2.49
CA GLN A 25 5.49 -11.62 2.22
C GLN A 25 4.99 -11.05 0.89
N TRP A 26 4.02 -11.72 0.29
CA TRP A 26 3.34 -11.25 -0.92
C TRP A 26 1.84 -11.46 -0.83
N PHE A 27 1.09 -10.73 -1.61
CA PHE A 27 -0.36 -10.86 -1.75
C PHE A 27 -0.79 -10.51 -3.18
N VAL A 28 -2.07 -10.68 -3.49
CA VAL A 28 -2.60 -10.51 -4.84
C VAL A 28 -3.74 -9.52 -4.91
N SER A 29 -3.85 -8.83 -6.04
CA SER A 29 -5.10 -8.18 -6.46
C SER A 29 -5.94 -9.19 -7.23
N VAL A 30 -7.17 -9.43 -6.76
CA VAL A 30 -8.11 -10.37 -7.38
C VAL A 30 -9.09 -9.60 -8.28
N TRP A 31 -9.39 -10.17 -9.45
CA TRP A 31 -10.21 -9.52 -10.48
C TRP A 31 -11.51 -10.27 -10.77
N ASP A 32 -11.65 -11.50 -10.31
CA ASP A 32 -12.80 -12.36 -10.49
C ASP A 32 -12.86 -13.43 -9.38
N LYS A 33 -13.99 -14.17 -9.33
CA LYS A 33 -14.18 -15.24 -8.35
C LYS A 33 -13.25 -16.44 -8.59
N ASP A 34 -12.87 -16.72 -9.82
CA ASP A 34 -11.93 -17.80 -10.15
C ASP A 34 -10.54 -17.51 -9.57
N SER A 35 -10.10 -16.25 -9.62
CA SER A 35 -8.85 -15.79 -8.97
C SER A 35 -8.92 -15.93 -7.45
N ILE A 36 -10.04 -15.57 -6.84
CA ILE A 36 -10.25 -15.74 -5.39
C ILE A 36 -10.22 -17.22 -5.02
N ASP A 37 -10.92 -18.07 -5.77
CA ASP A 37 -10.95 -19.53 -5.53
C ASP A 37 -9.58 -20.17 -5.68
N PHE A 38 -8.79 -19.69 -6.66
CA PHE A 38 -7.42 -20.15 -6.86
C PHE A 38 -6.56 -19.82 -5.65
N MET A 39 -6.58 -18.57 -5.19
CA MET A 39 -5.78 -18.13 -4.05
C MET A 39 -6.26 -18.69 -2.71
N GLY A 40 -7.55 -18.89 -2.54
CA GLY A 40 -8.09 -19.53 -1.33
C GLY A 40 -7.71 -21.01 -1.18
N LYS A 41 -7.25 -21.65 -2.27
CA LYS A 41 -6.73 -23.02 -2.28
C LYS A 41 -5.19 -23.08 -2.40
N PHE A 42 -4.54 -21.93 -2.38
CA PHE A 42 -3.10 -21.85 -2.51
C PHE A 42 -2.44 -22.10 -1.14
N ASP A 43 -1.80 -23.23 -1.03
CA ASP A 43 -1.06 -23.70 0.16
C ASP A 43 0.45 -23.69 -0.11
N GLY A 44 0.98 -22.52 -0.43
CA GLY A 44 2.38 -22.35 -0.76
C GLY A 44 3.36 -22.51 0.43
N ALA A 45 4.62 -22.13 0.21
CA ALA A 45 5.71 -22.26 1.19
C ALA A 45 5.66 -21.23 2.35
N ASN A 46 4.53 -20.59 2.57
CA ASN A 46 4.23 -19.67 3.69
C ASN A 46 4.71 -18.20 3.53
N ALA A 47 4.98 -17.74 2.32
CA ALA A 47 5.18 -16.31 2.07
C ALA A 47 3.87 -15.59 1.72
N TYR A 48 2.89 -16.29 1.15
CA TYR A 48 1.52 -15.81 1.01
C TYR A 48 0.78 -15.89 2.35
N ASP A 49 0.25 -14.76 2.81
CA ASP A 49 -0.36 -14.63 4.15
C ASP A 49 -1.90 -14.62 4.14
N GLY A 50 -2.53 -15.04 3.03
CA GLY A 50 -3.98 -15.00 2.87
C GLY A 50 -4.58 -13.61 2.61
N THR A 51 -3.75 -12.59 2.41
CA THR A 51 -4.20 -11.25 2.08
C THR A 51 -4.64 -11.16 0.62
N MET A 52 -5.83 -10.58 0.38
CA MET A 52 -6.32 -10.26 -0.96
C MET A 52 -6.63 -8.77 -1.07
N LYS A 53 -6.47 -8.23 -2.27
CA LYS A 53 -6.80 -6.84 -2.57
C LYS A 53 -7.86 -6.76 -3.65
N ILE A 54 -8.90 -5.93 -3.44
CA ILE A 54 -9.83 -5.48 -4.48
C ILE A 54 -9.24 -4.19 -5.07
N PRO A 55 -8.90 -4.17 -6.36
CA PRO A 55 -8.39 -2.97 -7.02
C PRO A 55 -9.51 -1.94 -7.19
N SER A 56 -9.13 -0.67 -7.41
CA SER A 56 -10.07 0.45 -7.57
C SER A 56 -11.17 0.19 -8.62
N ALA A 57 -10.83 -0.48 -9.70
CA ALA A 57 -11.78 -0.78 -10.78
C ALA A 57 -12.95 -1.68 -10.37
N LEU A 58 -12.85 -2.40 -9.27
CA LEU A 58 -13.82 -3.44 -8.87
C LEU A 58 -14.50 -3.17 -7.53
N ILE A 59 -14.26 -2.02 -6.91
CA ILE A 59 -14.88 -1.72 -5.60
C ILE A 59 -16.42 -1.54 -5.69
N THR A 60 -16.95 -1.31 -6.88
CA THR A 60 -18.40 -1.25 -7.14
C THR A 60 -19.04 -2.61 -7.39
N ASP A 61 -18.24 -3.67 -7.62
CA ASP A 61 -18.72 -5.06 -7.65
C ASP A 61 -18.82 -5.59 -6.22
N LEU A 62 -19.94 -5.28 -5.56
CA LEU A 62 -20.16 -5.65 -4.17
C LEU A 62 -20.21 -7.15 -3.95
N ASP A 63 -20.68 -7.93 -4.93
CA ASP A 63 -20.71 -9.38 -4.88
C ASP A 63 -19.30 -9.96 -4.86
N LEU A 64 -18.40 -9.44 -5.69
CA LEU A 64 -16.99 -9.81 -5.69
C LEU A 64 -16.31 -9.41 -4.38
N CYS A 65 -16.57 -8.19 -3.88
CA CYS A 65 -16.02 -7.70 -2.62
C CYS A 65 -16.42 -8.59 -1.43
N GLN A 66 -17.69 -8.97 -1.34
CA GLN A 66 -18.18 -9.88 -0.32
C GLN A 66 -17.60 -11.29 -0.47
N TYR A 67 -17.45 -11.75 -1.71
CA TYR A 67 -16.87 -13.07 -1.98
C TYR A 67 -15.39 -13.11 -1.58
N ALA A 68 -14.61 -12.08 -1.91
CA ALA A 68 -13.22 -11.95 -1.46
C ALA A 68 -13.12 -11.95 0.06
N ARG A 69 -13.97 -11.16 0.77
CA ARG A 69 -13.98 -11.12 2.23
C ARG A 69 -14.17 -12.47 2.91
N LYS A 70 -15.00 -13.32 2.32
CA LYS A 70 -15.27 -14.68 2.85
C LYS A 70 -14.12 -15.67 2.64
N ASN A 71 -13.21 -15.36 1.72
CA ASN A 71 -12.16 -16.28 1.26
C ASN A 71 -10.73 -15.74 1.51
N CYS A 72 -10.57 -14.68 2.30
CA CYS A 72 -9.25 -14.14 2.64
C CYS A 72 -9.10 -13.89 4.14
N GLU A 73 -7.88 -13.96 4.63
CA GLU A 73 -7.54 -13.58 6.01
C GLU A 73 -7.63 -12.07 6.22
N LYS A 74 -7.08 -11.30 5.29
CA LYS A 74 -7.07 -9.85 5.29
C LYS A 74 -7.53 -9.30 3.94
N LEU A 75 -8.43 -8.31 3.98
CA LEU A 75 -8.94 -7.66 2.79
C LEU A 75 -8.48 -6.21 2.69
N ILE A 76 -7.88 -5.87 1.56
CA ILE A 76 -7.49 -4.51 1.19
C ILE A 76 -8.43 -4.03 0.08
N ILE A 77 -8.89 -2.79 0.14
CA ILE A 77 -9.58 -2.13 -0.98
C ILE A 77 -8.86 -0.83 -1.36
N SER A 78 -8.92 -0.45 -2.64
CA SER A 78 -8.42 0.83 -3.14
C SER A 78 -9.57 1.71 -3.63
N THR A 79 -9.58 3.01 -3.27
CA THR A 79 -10.71 3.92 -3.43
C THR A 79 -10.71 4.74 -4.74
N GLY A 80 -9.76 4.49 -5.64
CA GLY A 80 -9.68 5.24 -6.89
C GLY A 80 -10.91 5.06 -7.80
N MET A 81 -11.18 6.04 -8.64
CA MET A 81 -12.32 6.05 -9.59
C MET A 81 -13.71 5.99 -8.95
N SER A 82 -13.81 6.15 -7.64
CA SER A 82 -15.08 6.00 -6.93
C SER A 82 -15.44 7.24 -6.14
N ASP A 83 -16.73 7.51 -6.04
CA ASP A 83 -17.26 8.54 -5.17
C ASP A 83 -17.44 8.04 -3.73
N GLU A 84 -17.81 8.95 -2.83
CA GLU A 84 -17.99 8.63 -1.41
C GLU A 84 -19.10 7.60 -1.16
N ASN A 85 -20.18 7.57 -1.97
CA ASN A 85 -21.27 6.61 -1.80
C ASN A 85 -20.84 5.20 -2.21
N GLU A 86 -20.09 5.10 -3.29
CA GLU A 86 -19.53 3.84 -3.78
C GLU A 86 -18.52 3.26 -2.77
N ILE A 87 -17.63 4.10 -2.24
CA ILE A 87 -16.67 3.70 -1.21
C ILE A 87 -17.38 3.21 0.05
N ARG A 88 -18.38 3.93 0.53
CA ARG A 88 -19.19 3.53 1.70
C ARG A 88 -19.96 2.23 1.46
N ALA A 89 -20.55 2.06 0.29
CA ALA A 89 -21.24 0.82 -0.08
C ALA A 89 -20.29 -0.38 -0.04
N CYS A 90 -19.10 -0.26 -0.64
CA CYS A 90 -18.08 -1.29 -0.60
C CYS A 90 -17.64 -1.63 0.84
N ILE A 91 -17.31 -0.61 1.64
CA ILE A 91 -16.88 -0.81 3.03
C ILE A 91 -17.97 -1.50 3.85
N SER A 92 -19.22 -1.09 3.67
CA SER A 92 -20.37 -1.73 4.34
C SER A 92 -20.57 -3.17 3.90
N ALA A 93 -20.35 -3.47 2.62
CA ALA A 93 -20.55 -4.80 2.05
C ALA A 93 -19.48 -5.81 2.46
N CYS A 94 -18.21 -5.42 2.48
CA CYS A 94 -17.11 -6.36 2.69
C CYS A 94 -16.29 -6.11 3.96
N ASN A 95 -16.50 -5.01 4.69
CA ASN A 95 -15.80 -4.69 5.93
C ASN A 95 -14.28 -4.91 5.83
N PRO A 96 -13.57 -4.20 4.93
CA PRO A 96 -12.14 -4.41 4.68
C PRO A 96 -11.29 -4.10 5.91
N ASP A 97 -10.11 -4.69 5.99
CA ASP A 97 -9.13 -4.40 7.06
C ASP A 97 -8.32 -3.14 6.74
N VAL A 98 -8.02 -2.93 5.46
CA VAL A 98 -7.23 -1.79 4.97
C VAL A 98 -7.98 -1.05 3.87
N ILE A 99 -8.03 0.27 3.98
CA ILE A 99 -8.60 1.17 2.98
C ILE A 99 -7.46 2.00 2.41
N MET A 100 -7.15 1.81 1.12
CA MET A 100 -6.10 2.56 0.42
C MET A 100 -6.69 3.79 -0.25
N HIS A 101 -6.31 4.99 0.23
CA HIS A 101 -6.55 6.20 -0.54
C HIS A 101 -5.72 6.19 -1.82
N THR A 102 -6.37 6.39 -2.96
CA THR A 102 -5.68 6.41 -4.26
C THR A 102 -6.41 7.29 -5.27
N ASN A 103 -5.67 7.82 -6.25
CA ASN A 103 -6.19 8.39 -7.48
C ASN A 103 -5.67 7.54 -8.64
N SER A 104 -6.58 7.06 -9.49
CA SER A 104 -6.27 6.12 -10.58
C SER A 104 -5.92 6.82 -11.90
N THR A 105 -5.30 8.00 -11.85
CA THR A 105 -4.65 8.64 -13.00
C THR A 105 -3.17 8.26 -13.03
N TYR A 106 -2.62 7.88 -14.18
CA TYR A 106 -1.24 7.38 -14.35
C TYR A 106 -0.46 8.18 -15.40
N PRO A 107 0.48 9.06 -15.03
CA PRO A 107 0.79 9.53 -13.68
C PRO A 107 -0.27 10.50 -13.15
N CYS A 108 -0.49 10.53 -11.84
CA CYS A 108 -1.43 11.43 -11.22
C CYS A 108 -0.81 12.83 -11.03
N PRO A 109 -1.50 13.91 -11.46
CA PRO A 109 -1.08 15.27 -11.13
C PRO A 109 -1.12 15.49 -9.60
N VAL A 110 -0.08 16.09 -9.04
CA VAL A 110 0.04 16.31 -7.58
C VAL A 110 -1.15 17.09 -7.00
N ALA A 111 -1.70 18.03 -7.76
CA ALA A 111 -2.86 18.82 -7.34
C ALA A 111 -4.16 17.99 -7.18
N GLU A 112 -4.23 16.80 -7.78
CA GLU A 112 -5.40 15.91 -7.75
C GLU A 112 -5.28 14.79 -6.72
N LEU A 113 -4.16 14.70 -5.98
CA LEU A 113 -3.94 13.63 -5.00
C LEU A 113 -4.86 13.69 -3.80
N ASN A 114 -5.31 14.87 -3.42
CA ASN A 114 -6.20 15.10 -2.26
C ASN A 114 -5.78 14.31 -1.01
N LEU A 115 -4.54 14.47 -0.56
CA LEU A 115 -4.04 13.73 0.61
C LEU A 115 -4.85 13.98 1.88
N ASN A 116 -5.58 15.11 1.97
CA ASN A 116 -6.47 15.38 3.10
C ASN A 116 -7.59 14.34 3.25
N TYR A 117 -7.95 13.63 2.18
CA TYR A 117 -8.92 12.53 2.24
C TYR A 117 -8.45 11.38 3.14
N ILE A 118 -7.15 11.20 3.35
CA ILE A 118 -6.58 10.26 4.32
C ILE A 118 -7.11 10.58 5.74
N ASN A 119 -7.12 11.86 6.13
CA ASN A 119 -7.64 12.26 7.44
C ASN A 119 -9.15 12.05 7.52
N TRP A 120 -9.88 12.27 6.41
CA TRP A 120 -11.31 11.96 6.32
C TRP A 120 -11.56 10.47 6.58
N LEU A 121 -10.88 9.58 5.88
CA LEU A 121 -11.00 8.13 6.06
C LEU A 121 -10.67 7.70 7.50
N LYS A 122 -9.60 8.24 8.11
CA LYS A 122 -9.25 7.95 9.50
C LYS A 122 -10.33 8.36 10.49
N ASN A 123 -10.97 9.49 10.28
CA ASN A 123 -12.03 9.97 11.15
C ASN A 123 -13.32 9.14 11.03
N TRP A 124 -13.66 8.71 9.82
CA TRP A 124 -14.88 7.92 9.57
C TRP A 124 -14.70 6.43 9.86
N TYR A 125 -13.49 5.91 9.73
CA TYR A 125 -13.17 4.50 9.92
C TYR A 125 -12.01 4.29 10.89
N PRO A 126 -12.15 4.73 12.17
CA PRO A 126 -11.03 4.73 13.13
C PRO A 126 -10.54 3.32 13.50
N SER A 127 -11.33 2.28 13.24
CA SER A 127 -10.96 0.88 13.45
C SER A 127 -10.24 0.24 12.27
N LYS A 128 -10.08 0.97 11.14
CA LYS A 128 -9.45 0.46 9.93
C LYS A 128 -8.03 0.98 9.78
N TYR A 129 -7.19 0.18 9.16
CA TYR A 129 -5.91 0.68 8.68
C TYR A 129 -6.12 1.54 7.45
N ILE A 130 -5.53 2.72 7.42
CA ILE A 130 -5.57 3.60 6.26
C ILE A 130 -4.22 3.56 5.57
N GLY A 131 -4.25 3.32 4.26
CA GLY A 131 -3.09 3.27 3.39
C GLY A 131 -3.12 4.36 2.32
N TYR A 132 -2.03 4.45 1.59
CA TYR A 132 -1.87 5.30 0.42
C TYR A 132 -1.30 4.50 -0.75
N SER A 133 -2.01 4.50 -1.87
CA SER A 133 -1.58 3.92 -3.14
C SER A 133 -1.31 5.05 -4.13
N GLY A 134 -0.03 5.36 -4.35
CA GLY A 134 0.40 6.54 -5.09
C GLY A 134 0.78 6.24 -6.53
N HIS A 135 0.26 7.05 -7.47
CA HIS A 135 0.52 6.96 -8.91
C HIS A 135 1.17 8.24 -9.47
N GLU A 136 1.59 9.14 -8.61
CA GLU A 136 2.30 10.36 -8.95
C GLU A 136 3.79 10.14 -9.23
N TYR A 137 4.43 11.10 -9.90
CA TYR A 137 5.87 11.11 -10.01
C TYR A 137 6.55 11.48 -8.68
N GLY A 138 7.67 10.81 -8.41
CA GLY A 138 8.49 11.12 -7.25
C GLY A 138 7.99 10.46 -5.96
N LEU A 139 8.53 10.89 -4.82
CA LEU A 139 8.33 10.26 -3.52
C LEU A 139 7.83 11.23 -2.44
N VAL A 140 7.87 12.54 -2.71
CA VAL A 140 7.64 13.60 -1.70
C VAL A 140 6.23 13.51 -1.12
N THR A 141 5.23 13.32 -1.97
CA THR A 141 3.82 13.20 -1.58
C THR A 141 3.56 11.91 -0.82
N THR A 142 4.20 10.81 -1.22
CA THR A 142 4.16 9.55 -0.46
C THR A 142 4.76 9.75 0.95
N PHE A 143 5.90 10.40 1.08
CA PHE A 143 6.50 10.71 2.40
C PHE A 143 5.59 11.58 3.27
N ALA A 144 4.87 12.53 2.68
CA ALA A 144 3.94 13.38 3.40
C ALA A 144 2.78 12.61 4.06
N THR A 145 2.45 11.41 3.58
CA THR A 145 1.38 10.57 4.16
C THR A 145 1.80 9.90 5.47
N ILE A 146 3.09 9.68 5.71
CA ILE A 146 3.58 8.98 6.91
C ILE A 146 3.21 9.73 8.20
N PRO A 147 3.50 11.05 8.35
CA PRO A 147 3.07 11.80 9.54
C PRO A 147 1.54 11.95 9.65
N MET A 148 0.79 11.71 8.56
CA MET A 148 -0.67 11.63 8.62
C MET A 148 -1.17 10.30 9.23
N GLY A 149 -0.26 9.37 9.54
CA GLY A 149 -0.55 8.08 10.18
C GLY A 149 -0.98 7.00 9.21
N VAL A 150 -0.55 7.08 7.96
CA VAL A 150 -0.66 6.00 6.99
C VAL A 150 0.28 4.86 7.39
N THR A 151 -0.23 3.62 7.36
CA THR A 151 0.51 2.43 7.75
C THR A 151 0.75 1.45 6.59
N TRP A 152 0.10 1.68 5.45
CA TRP A 152 0.23 0.88 4.23
C TRP A 152 0.59 1.80 3.07
N ILE A 153 1.68 1.51 2.39
CA ILE A 153 2.13 2.25 1.19
C ILE A 153 2.20 1.29 0.02
N GLU A 154 1.57 1.66 -1.09
CA GLU A 154 1.63 0.92 -2.34
C GLU A 154 2.18 1.84 -3.44
N ARG A 155 3.12 1.31 -4.22
CA ARG A 155 3.64 1.96 -5.42
C ARG A 155 3.87 0.92 -6.50
N HIS A 156 3.59 1.27 -7.74
CA HIS A 156 4.02 0.50 -8.90
C HIS A 156 5.55 0.52 -9.00
N ILE A 157 6.14 -0.62 -9.35
CA ILE A 157 7.58 -0.75 -9.58
C ILE A 157 7.87 -1.20 -11.01
N THR A 158 9.00 -0.79 -11.56
CA THR A 158 9.49 -1.21 -12.87
C THR A 158 11.01 -1.30 -12.84
N LEU A 159 11.57 -2.10 -13.73
CA LEU A 159 13.02 -2.10 -13.95
C LEU A 159 13.48 -0.90 -14.79
N ASP A 160 12.63 -0.42 -15.71
CA ASP A 160 12.88 0.75 -16.55
C ASP A 160 11.54 1.42 -16.90
N ARG A 161 11.41 2.71 -16.62
CA ARG A 161 10.21 3.52 -16.92
C ARG A 161 9.96 3.70 -18.41
N ASN A 162 10.94 3.48 -19.26
CA ASN A 162 10.82 3.58 -20.70
C ASN A 162 10.28 2.29 -21.36
N MET A 163 10.05 1.24 -20.57
CA MET A 163 9.43 0.02 -21.08
C MET A 163 8.00 0.29 -21.57
N TRP A 164 7.55 -0.53 -22.51
CA TRP A 164 6.20 -0.44 -23.04
C TRP A 164 5.17 -0.85 -21.99
N GLY A 165 4.16 -0.01 -21.78
CA GLY A 165 3.05 -0.23 -20.84
C GLY A 165 2.63 1.07 -20.17
N SER A 166 1.35 1.22 -19.86
CA SER A 166 0.75 2.44 -19.31
C SER A 166 1.32 2.84 -17.96
N ASP A 167 1.66 1.86 -17.12
CA ASP A 167 1.97 2.07 -15.70
C ASP A 167 3.47 2.35 -15.47
N HIS A 168 4.34 1.99 -16.42
CA HIS A 168 5.79 2.13 -16.27
C HIS A 168 6.22 3.58 -16.00
N SER A 169 5.57 4.55 -16.64
CA SER A 169 5.89 5.97 -16.46
C SER A 169 5.63 6.48 -15.03
N ALA A 170 4.60 5.96 -14.36
CA ALA A 170 4.26 6.29 -12.98
C ALA A 170 4.95 5.39 -11.94
N SER A 171 5.64 4.34 -12.38
CA SER A 171 6.31 3.38 -11.52
C SER A 171 7.63 3.90 -10.96
N ILE A 172 8.07 3.33 -9.86
CA ILE A 172 9.39 3.59 -9.30
C ILE A 172 10.38 2.50 -9.72
N GLU A 173 11.61 2.89 -10.00
CA GLU A 173 12.71 1.98 -10.30
C GLU A 173 13.39 1.48 -9.02
N PRO A 174 14.25 0.44 -9.06
CA PRO A 174 14.87 -0.12 -7.86
C PRO A 174 15.56 0.90 -6.95
N SER A 175 16.25 1.88 -7.54
CA SER A 175 16.87 2.98 -6.78
C SER A 175 15.85 3.87 -6.06
N GLY A 176 14.68 4.07 -6.69
CA GLY A 176 13.53 4.77 -6.11
C GLY A 176 12.91 4.00 -4.97
N LEU A 177 12.74 2.67 -5.12
CA LEU A 177 12.21 1.80 -4.08
C LEU A 177 13.13 1.81 -2.84
N PHE A 178 14.45 1.70 -3.03
CA PHE A 178 15.39 1.81 -1.93
C PHE A 178 15.26 3.13 -1.18
N LYS A 179 15.17 4.26 -1.91
CA LYS A 179 14.98 5.59 -1.32
C LYS A 179 13.64 5.71 -0.59
N LEU A 180 12.58 5.11 -1.15
CA LEU A 180 11.25 5.11 -0.54
C LEU A 180 11.28 4.40 0.82
N VAL A 181 11.76 3.16 0.85
CA VAL A 181 11.82 2.37 2.09
C VAL A 181 12.69 3.05 3.14
N LYS A 182 13.90 3.48 2.75
CA LYS A 182 14.79 4.22 3.66
C LYS A 182 14.14 5.49 4.19
N GLY A 183 13.54 6.31 3.32
CA GLY A 183 12.92 7.57 3.73
C GLY A 183 11.73 7.37 4.66
N ILE A 184 10.91 6.33 4.45
CA ILE A 184 9.83 5.96 5.37
C ILE A 184 10.41 5.64 6.75
N ARG A 185 11.45 4.79 6.84
CA ARG A 185 12.08 4.42 8.11
C ARG A 185 12.74 5.60 8.82
N ASP A 186 13.36 6.50 8.07
CA ASP A 186 13.94 7.74 8.61
C ASP A 186 12.83 8.64 9.22
N ILE A 187 11.68 8.78 8.55
CA ILE A 187 10.53 9.56 9.05
C ILE A 187 9.92 8.90 10.29
N GLU A 188 9.70 7.59 10.28
CA GLU A 188 9.21 6.84 11.44
C GLU A 188 10.13 7.04 12.66
N SER A 189 11.44 6.94 12.43
CA SER A 189 12.43 7.20 13.48
C SER A 189 12.38 8.64 14.00
N ALA A 190 12.24 9.61 13.09
CA ALA A 190 12.14 11.02 13.48
C ALA A 190 10.85 11.34 14.26
N LEU A 191 9.78 10.57 14.04
CA LEU A 191 8.50 10.72 14.73
C LEU A 191 8.36 9.82 15.97
N SER A 192 9.38 9.03 16.31
CA SER A 192 9.29 8.01 17.37
C SER A 192 9.23 8.59 18.79
N LEU A 193 9.66 9.84 18.97
CA LEU A 193 9.60 10.50 20.27
C LEU A 193 8.17 10.95 20.59
N PRO A 194 7.75 10.85 21.87
CA PRO A 194 6.44 11.32 22.26
C PRO A 194 6.32 12.83 22.11
N MET A 195 5.09 13.32 21.93
CA MET A 195 4.81 14.76 21.91
C MET A 195 4.96 15.33 23.32
N GLU A 196 6.13 15.89 23.63
CA GLU A 196 6.49 16.50 24.89
C GLU A 196 7.26 17.79 24.67
N PRO A 197 7.39 18.64 25.72
CA PRO A 197 8.20 19.87 25.62
C PRO A 197 9.60 19.56 25.13
N ARG A 198 10.13 20.46 24.31
CA ARG A 198 11.44 20.29 23.70
C ARG A 198 12.54 20.12 24.75
N LYS A 199 13.37 19.10 24.58
CA LYS A 199 14.59 18.84 25.37
C LYS A 199 15.83 19.11 24.49
N VAL A 200 16.94 19.42 25.14
CA VAL A 200 18.23 19.53 24.48
C VAL A 200 18.89 18.15 24.49
N PHE A 201 19.16 17.60 23.32
CA PHE A 201 19.84 16.31 23.19
C PHE A 201 21.37 16.43 23.35
N GLY A 202 22.05 15.32 23.64
CA GLY A 202 23.48 15.30 23.96
C GLY A 202 24.36 16.01 22.95
N GLY A 203 24.16 15.83 21.65
CA GLY A 203 24.91 16.54 20.60
C GLY A 203 24.65 18.05 20.56
N GLU A 204 23.46 18.51 20.92
CA GLU A 204 23.15 19.94 21.05
C GLU A 204 23.80 20.56 22.32
N LEU A 205 23.94 19.78 23.40
CA LEU A 205 24.60 20.27 24.62
C LEU A 205 26.05 20.70 24.38
N GLU A 206 26.79 19.95 23.58
CA GLU A 206 28.15 20.31 23.19
C GLU A 206 28.18 21.60 22.35
N LYS A 207 27.25 21.72 21.40
CA LYS A 207 27.09 22.92 20.58
C LYS A 207 26.65 24.12 21.44
N GLN A 208 25.75 23.91 22.36
CA GLN A 208 25.29 24.93 23.29
C GLN A 208 26.45 25.49 24.10
N LYS A 209 27.32 24.65 24.67
CA LYS A 209 28.50 25.05 25.43
C LYS A 209 29.53 25.81 24.57
N SER A 210 29.68 25.44 23.29
CA SER A 210 30.66 26.04 22.40
C SER A 210 30.19 27.35 21.76
N LEU A 211 28.88 27.52 21.55
CA LEU A 211 28.34 28.63 20.76
C LEU A 211 27.64 29.71 21.60
N ARG A 212 27.11 29.36 22.78
CA ARG A 212 26.51 30.34 23.69
C ARG A 212 27.61 30.95 24.53
N LYS A 213 27.80 32.27 24.38
CA LYS A 213 28.58 33.07 25.35
C LYS A 213 27.77 33.13 26.63
N ILE A 214 28.23 32.44 27.66
CA ILE A 214 27.75 32.58 29.03
C ILE A 214 28.58 33.63 29.71
#